data_b998833d73e863d4978b24fc6b8d18c1
#
_entry.id   b998833d73e863d4978b24fc6b8d18c1
#
_cell.length_a   1.000
_cell.length_b   1.000
_cell.length_c   1.000
_cell.angle_alpha   90.00
_cell.angle_beta   90.00
_cell.angle_gamma   90.00
#
_symmetry.space_group_name_H-M   'P 1'
#
loop_
_entity.id
_entity.type
_entity.pdbx_description
1 polymer ?
#
loop_
_entity_poly.entity_id
_entity_poly.type
_entity_poly.pdbx_seq_one_letter_code
_entity_poly.pdbx_strand_id
1 'polypeptide(L)'
;MKILKAIFVLLLLLTHVHAQKFALLVETSSGSPLHTDKDITTMKRILGSGYTYTVINQKEATSTNIRIALEKMSKLNANDTFVFYYSGHGARFANGDSTEEDKRDDFLVTADIACRKNNIVGVITDNELNYLYSKIPAKKVVFIDSCHSQTMYKSLNGDTNSKLYKGCGNFAMTQGFKTNPKFLNARANNLLHFGAAKEKEAAEGSGGRGIFTLALEKSLKENGNIPLSTFIKKVRENIKPIASIYHNANGEFIPSLDAFGVDKSRIYTKDIFAIVKPKPNENSFKDLLESKLGKLKLELQKIKTNYALGNMIDLKSGIPDEQSHIYLIDMFDKNHYKLLDKRTSDECTALPSTSQRMCQYTDFAAVAPFGKSEVYMIVTQKPLLFNAPTKDIAPVALHIEEQLRKRSFAVAKVSFIVEP
;
A
#
# COMPACT_ATOMS: atom_id res chain seq x y z
N MET A 1 0.44 16.80 60.56
CA MET A 1 0.60 15.46 60.01
C MET A 1 -0.62 14.99 59.20
N LYS A 2 -1.87 15.22 59.63
CA LYS A 2 -3.07 14.79 58.87
C LYS A 2 -3.26 15.52 57.54
N ILE A 3 -2.96 16.82 57.45
CA ILE A 3 -3.08 17.62 56.22
C ILE A 3 -2.05 17.21 55.16
N LEU A 4 -0.82 16.88 55.57
CA LEU A 4 0.26 16.42 54.67
C LEU A 4 -0.08 15.05 54.04
N LYS A 5 -0.74 14.15 54.80
CA LYS A 5 -1.21 12.86 54.25
C LYS A 5 -2.36 13.02 53.29
N ALA A 6 -3.25 13.99 53.47
CA ALA A 6 -4.34 14.28 52.56
C ALA A 6 -3.83 14.85 51.23
N ILE A 7 -2.84 15.74 51.24
CA ILE A 7 -2.20 16.29 50.04
C ILE A 7 -1.44 15.20 49.28
N PHE A 8 -0.77 14.28 49.96
CA PHE A 8 -0.04 13.17 49.32
C PHE A 8 -0.99 12.15 48.68
N VAL A 9 -2.13 11.90 49.28
CA VAL A 9 -3.19 11.04 48.68
C VAL A 9 -3.87 11.73 47.49
N LEU A 10 -4.05 13.04 47.52
CA LEU A 10 -4.60 13.80 46.39
C LEU A 10 -3.63 13.88 45.21
N LEU A 11 -2.30 13.95 45.46
CA LEU A 11 -1.27 13.89 44.43
C LEU A 11 -1.13 12.50 43.78
N LEU A 12 -1.42 11.43 44.50
CA LEU A 12 -1.41 10.04 43.98
C LEU A 12 -2.65 9.73 43.10
N LEU A 13 -3.72 10.53 43.22
CA LEU A 13 -4.91 10.40 42.38
C LEU A 13 -4.81 11.17 41.06
N LEU A 14 -3.79 11.96 40.85
CA LEU A 14 -3.42 12.50 39.54
C LEU A 14 -2.72 11.40 38.71
N THR A 15 -3.37 10.26 38.53
CA THR A 15 -3.00 9.32 37.49
C THR A 15 -3.09 10.07 36.18
N HIS A 16 -1.94 10.40 35.63
CA HIS A 16 -1.89 10.92 34.27
C HIS A 16 -2.53 9.86 33.39
N VAL A 17 -3.77 10.10 32.97
CA VAL A 17 -4.42 9.30 31.94
C VAL A 17 -3.60 9.54 30.67
N HIS A 18 -2.57 8.74 30.46
CA HIS A 18 -1.83 8.80 29.21
C HIS A 18 -2.79 8.46 28.08
N ALA A 19 -2.81 9.32 27.08
CA ALA A 19 -3.55 9.05 25.84
C ALA A 19 -3.11 7.68 25.28
N GLN A 20 -4.07 6.78 25.11
CA GLN A 20 -3.83 5.45 24.58
C GLN A 20 -4.13 5.42 23.08
N LYS A 21 -3.51 4.48 22.37
CA LYS A 21 -3.72 4.30 20.95
C LYS A 21 -4.29 2.91 20.69
N PHE A 22 -5.41 2.86 19.98
CA PHE A 22 -6.11 1.63 19.62
C PHE A 22 -6.25 1.53 18.11
N ALA A 23 -6.13 0.33 17.57
CA ALA A 23 -6.33 0.07 16.15
C ALA A 23 -7.23 -1.15 15.94
N LEU A 24 -8.30 -0.95 15.19
CA LEU A 24 -9.15 -2.01 14.65
C LEU A 24 -8.77 -2.20 13.17
N LEU A 25 -8.17 -3.33 12.87
CA LEU A 25 -7.72 -3.69 11.53
C LEU A 25 -8.60 -4.80 10.97
N VAL A 26 -9.27 -4.52 9.87
CA VAL A 26 -10.22 -5.42 9.22
C VAL A 26 -9.73 -5.74 7.81
N GLU A 27 -9.74 -7.01 7.45
CA GLU A 27 -9.40 -7.49 6.13
C GLU A 27 -10.35 -8.60 5.70
N THR A 28 -10.87 -8.49 4.48
CA THR A 28 -11.73 -9.50 3.90
C THR A 28 -11.55 -9.63 2.39
N SER A 29 -11.55 -10.85 1.88
CA SER A 29 -11.51 -11.16 0.44
C SER A 29 -12.83 -11.73 -0.07
N SER A 30 -13.96 -11.46 0.61
CA SER A 30 -15.26 -12.04 0.29
C SER A 30 -15.68 -11.80 -1.16
N GLY A 31 -15.99 -12.88 -1.85
CA GLY A 31 -16.61 -12.90 -3.18
C GLY A 31 -15.68 -12.77 -4.38
N SER A 32 -14.42 -12.47 -4.20
CA SER A 32 -13.36 -12.51 -5.22
C SER A 32 -12.02 -12.58 -4.49
N PRO A 33 -11.05 -13.36 -4.94
CA PRO A 33 -9.76 -13.43 -4.29
C PRO A 33 -9.03 -12.09 -4.41
N LEU A 34 -9.19 -11.24 -3.39
CA LEU A 34 -8.33 -10.11 -3.17
C LEU A 34 -7.08 -10.62 -2.44
N HIS A 35 -5.94 -10.37 -2.99
CA HIS A 35 -4.67 -10.69 -2.33
C HIS A 35 -4.30 -9.56 -1.36
N THR A 36 -5.00 -9.48 -0.23
CA THR A 36 -4.81 -8.44 0.81
C THR A 36 -4.25 -8.99 2.12
N ASP A 37 -3.90 -10.26 2.14
CA ASP A 37 -3.41 -11.01 3.31
C ASP A 37 -2.20 -10.38 4.03
N LYS A 38 -1.47 -9.50 3.36
CA LYS A 38 -0.31 -8.79 3.94
C LYS A 38 -0.61 -7.37 4.40
N ASP A 39 -1.80 -6.87 4.13
CA ASP A 39 -2.16 -5.49 4.46
C ASP A 39 -2.19 -5.27 5.97
N ILE A 40 -2.80 -6.18 6.73
CA ILE A 40 -2.81 -6.13 8.20
C ILE A 40 -1.39 -6.07 8.77
N THR A 41 -0.48 -6.92 8.24
CA THR A 41 0.91 -6.94 8.68
C THR A 41 1.61 -5.62 8.35
N THR A 42 1.34 -5.07 7.17
CA THR A 42 1.89 -3.77 6.75
C THR A 42 1.36 -2.64 7.63
N MET A 43 0.05 -2.60 7.90
CA MET A 43 -0.55 -1.60 8.77
C MET A 43 0.00 -1.68 10.21
N LYS A 44 0.13 -2.88 10.79
CA LYS A 44 0.78 -3.05 12.10
C LYS A 44 2.21 -2.50 12.12
N ARG A 45 2.96 -2.72 11.04
CA ARG A 45 4.35 -2.23 10.93
C ARG A 45 4.41 -0.71 10.89
N ILE A 46 3.55 -0.05 10.09
CA ILE A 46 3.57 1.40 9.95
C ILE A 46 2.92 2.13 11.14
N LEU A 47 1.96 1.53 11.82
CA LEU A 47 1.39 2.07 13.05
C LEU A 47 2.31 1.85 14.26
N GLY A 48 3.05 0.73 14.29
CA GLY A 48 4.06 0.40 15.30
C GLY A 48 3.51 -0.16 16.61
N SER A 49 4.41 -0.43 17.56
CA SER A 49 4.08 -1.11 18.83
C SER A 49 3.31 -0.24 19.83
N GLY A 50 3.11 1.04 19.55
CA GLY A 50 2.38 1.95 20.45
C GLY A 50 0.86 1.78 20.43
N TYR A 51 0.32 0.88 19.60
CA TYR A 51 -1.11 0.62 19.49
C TYR A 51 -1.52 -0.70 20.14
N THR A 52 -2.69 -0.69 20.79
CA THR A 52 -3.41 -1.91 21.14
C THR A 52 -4.23 -2.34 19.93
N TYR A 53 -3.96 -3.54 19.40
CA TYR A 53 -4.54 -4.03 18.17
C TYR A 53 -5.71 -4.98 18.41
N THR A 54 -6.81 -4.74 17.70
CA THR A 54 -7.87 -5.71 17.43
C THR A 54 -7.83 -6.03 15.93
N VAL A 55 -7.73 -7.31 15.58
CA VAL A 55 -7.69 -7.75 14.18
C VAL A 55 -8.89 -8.64 13.90
N ILE A 56 -9.60 -8.36 12.81
CA ILE A 56 -10.71 -9.17 12.31
C ILE A 56 -10.39 -9.46 10.84
N ASN A 57 -10.12 -10.71 10.50
CA ASN A 57 -9.68 -11.07 9.17
C ASN A 57 -10.52 -12.20 8.56
N GLN A 58 -10.55 -12.23 7.24
CA GLN A 58 -11.18 -13.28 6.43
C GLN A 58 -12.62 -13.60 6.89
N LYS A 59 -12.93 -14.85 7.22
CA LYS A 59 -14.27 -15.32 7.62
C LYS A 59 -14.82 -14.65 8.88
N GLU A 60 -13.95 -14.17 9.75
CA GLU A 60 -14.34 -13.45 10.97
C GLU A 60 -14.77 -12.00 10.69
N ALA A 61 -14.41 -11.46 9.51
CA ALA A 61 -14.75 -10.10 9.13
C ALA A 61 -16.24 -9.95 8.72
N THR A 62 -17.13 -10.50 9.54
CA THR A 62 -18.58 -10.36 9.37
C THR A 62 -19.05 -8.97 9.76
N SER A 63 -20.16 -8.53 9.18
CA SER A 63 -20.77 -7.24 9.51
C SER A 63 -21.06 -7.09 10.99
N THR A 64 -21.50 -8.18 11.62
CA THR A 64 -21.78 -8.22 13.08
C THR A 64 -20.51 -8.04 13.90
N ASN A 65 -19.43 -8.77 13.60
CA ASN A 65 -18.20 -8.68 14.37
C ASN A 65 -17.55 -7.30 14.25
N ILE A 66 -17.58 -6.70 13.06
CA ILE A 66 -17.06 -5.34 12.85
C ILE A 66 -17.88 -4.31 13.64
N ARG A 67 -19.23 -4.40 13.62
CA ARG A 67 -20.11 -3.52 14.43
C ARG A 67 -19.79 -3.63 15.91
N ILE A 68 -19.74 -4.84 16.45
CA ILE A 68 -19.43 -5.08 17.87
C ILE A 68 -18.06 -4.48 18.22
N ALA A 69 -17.05 -4.63 17.36
CA ALA A 69 -15.73 -4.08 17.60
C ALA A 69 -15.76 -2.55 17.59
N LEU A 70 -16.45 -1.91 16.64
CA LEU A 70 -16.61 -0.45 16.60
C LEU A 70 -17.40 0.08 17.79
N GLU A 71 -18.46 -0.60 18.21
CA GLU A 71 -19.26 -0.22 19.39
C GLU A 71 -18.43 -0.27 20.68
N LYS A 72 -17.51 -1.24 20.83
CA LYS A 72 -16.59 -1.28 21.96
C LYS A 72 -15.71 -0.04 22.04
N MET A 73 -15.37 0.58 20.92
CA MET A 73 -14.54 1.80 20.87
C MET A 73 -15.26 3.04 21.41
N SER A 74 -16.59 3.00 21.56
CA SER A 74 -17.35 4.08 22.23
C SER A 74 -16.96 4.30 23.69
N LYS A 75 -16.25 3.35 24.30
CA LYS A 75 -15.74 3.43 25.68
C LYS A 75 -14.37 4.13 25.81
N LEU A 76 -13.75 4.50 24.70
CA LEU A 76 -12.47 5.20 24.69
C LEU A 76 -12.62 6.62 25.27
N ASN A 77 -11.52 7.17 25.76
CA ASN A 77 -11.48 8.55 26.24
C ASN A 77 -11.27 9.54 25.08
N ALA A 78 -11.67 10.78 25.27
CA ALA A 78 -11.49 11.84 24.26
C ALA A 78 -10.02 12.13 23.89
N ASN A 79 -9.09 11.84 24.82
CA ASN A 79 -7.65 12.01 24.60
C ASN A 79 -7.01 10.82 23.86
N ASP A 80 -7.72 9.69 23.74
CA ASP A 80 -7.22 8.51 23.05
C ASP A 80 -7.19 8.73 21.54
N THR A 81 -6.44 7.88 20.85
CA THR A 81 -6.43 7.81 19.37
C THR A 81 -6.96 6.45 18.94
N PHE A 82 -7.91 6.45 18.05
CA PHE A 82 -8.47 5.25 17.44
C PHE A 82 -8.19 5.21 15.95
N VAL A 83 -7.57 4.15 15.48
CA VAL A 83 -7.38 3.87 14.05
C VAL A 83 -8.34 2.77 13.63
N PHE A 84 -9.12 3.03 12.60
CA PHE A 84 -9.86 2.02 11.85
C PHE A 84 -9.21 1.83 10.50
N TYR A 85 -8.89 0.60 10.16
CA TYR A 85 -8.37 0.22 8.85
C TYR A 85 -9.23 -0.89 8.28
N TYR A 86 -9.64 -0.73 7.03
CA TYR A 86 -10.36 -1.75 6.28
C TYR A 86 -9.66 -1.98 4.93
N SER A 87 -9.40 -3.24 4.60
CA SER A 87 -8.95 -3.70 3.29
C SER A 87 -9.88 -4.78 2.77
N GLY A 88 -10.52 -4.52 1.63
CA GLY A 88 -11.50 -5.43 1.07
C GLY A 88 -12.31 -4.80 -0.07
N HIS A 89 -13.39 -5.47 -0.45
CA HIS A 89 -14.29 -4.92 -1.45
C HIS A 89 -15.14 -3.76 -0.89
N GLY A 90 -15.31 -2.72 -1.71
CA GLY A 90 -16.35 -1.73 -1.57
C GLY A 90 -17.41 -1.91 -2.65
N ALA A 91 -18.61 -1.48 -2.38
CA ALA A 91 -19.71 -1.51 -3.34
C ALA A 91 -20.58 -0.28 -3.18
N ARG A 92 -21.32 0.06 -4.24
CA ARG A 92 -22.25 1.17 -4.29
C ARG A 92 -23.59 0.69 -4.80
N PHE A 93 -24.66 0.95 -4.08
CA PHE A 93 -25.99 0.52 -4.44
C PHE A 93 -26.98 1.68 -4.46
N ALA A 94 -27.98 1.60 -5.34
CA ALA A 94 -29.09 2.54 -5.35
C ALA A 94 -29.87 2.45 -4.02
N ASN A 95 -30.11 3.61 -3.41
CA ASN A 95 -30.91 3.74 -2.20
C ASN A 95 -31.89 4.89 -2.35
N GLY A 96 -33.19 4.58 -2.45
CA GLY A 96 -34.26 5.57 -2.60
C GLY A 96 -34.39 6.52 -1.40
N ASP A 97 -33.93 6.10 -0.23
CA ASP A 97 -33.97 6.88 1.02
C ASP A 97 -32.64 7.63 1.28
N SER A 98 -31.66 7.51 0.37
CA SER A 98 -30.38 8.20 0.51
C SER A 98 -30.55 9.71 0.53
N THR A 99 -29.82 10.36 1.43
CA THR A 99 -29.69 11.83 1.47
C THR A 99 -28.70 12.35 0.45
N GLU A 100 -28.04 11.49 -0.29
CA GLU A 100 -27.07 11.83 -1.32
C GLU A 100 -27.76 12.21 -2.64
N GLU A 101 -27.15 13.12 -3.40
CA GLU A 101 -27.75 13.66 -4.64
C GLU A 101 -27.98 12.55 -5.67
N ASP A 102 -27.08 11.57 -5.75
CA ASP A 102 -27.16 10.46 -6.72
C ASP A 102 -28.06 9.29 -6.25
N LYS A 103 -28.67 9.41 -5.08
CA LYS A 103 -29.53 8.38 -4.48
C LYS A 103 -28.86 7.02 -4.34
N ARG A 104 -27.59 7.03 -3.93
CA ARG A 104 -26.79 5.81 -3.71
C ARG A 104 -26.12 5.88 -2.36
N ASP A 105 -25.86 4.72 -1.76
CA ASP A 105 -25.03 4.55 -0.56
C ASP A 105 -23.82 3.70 -0.89
N ASP A 106 -22.69 4.03 -0.29
CA ASP A 106 -21.46 3.26 -0.35
C ASP A 106 -21.37 2.26 0.80
N PHE A 107 -20.76 1.12 0.53
CA PHE A 107 -20.74 -0.01 1.46
C PHE A 107 -19.36 -0.64 1.57
N LEU A 108 -18.99 -1.00 2.79
CA LEU A 108 -17.96 -2.02 3.03
C LEU A 108 -18.60 -3.41 2.87
N VAL A 109 -18.00 -4.25 2.04
CA VAL A 109 -18.45 -5.63 1.81
C VAL A 109 -17.79 -6.53 2.83
N THR A 110 -18.57 -7.22 3.65
CA THR A 110 -18.07 -8.05 4.75
C THR A 110 -18.10 -9.54 4.42
N ALA A 111 -17.50 -10.38 5.27
CA ALA A 111 -17.35 -11.82 5.02
C ALA A 111 -18.68 -12.56 4.90
N ASP A 112 -19.75 -12.02 5.48
CA ASP A 112 -21.10 -12.58 5.49
C ASP A 112 -22.02 -11.96 4.44
N ILE A 113 -21.44 -11.33 3.38
CA ILE A 113 -22.26 -10.77 2.30
C ILE A 113 -23.13 -11.83 1.67
N ALA A 114 -24.42 -11.53 1.56
CA ALA A 114 -25.38 -12.36 0.86
C ALA A 114 -26.46 -11.51 0.19
N CYS A 115 -26.75 -11.85 -1.06
CA CYS A 115 -27.81 -11.23 -1.85
C CYS A 115 -29.08 -12.05 -1.67
N ARG A 116 -30.07 -11.48 -1.02
CA ARG A 116 -31.40 -12.07 -0.84
C ARG A 116 -32.38 -11.37 -1.77
N LYS A 117 -33.48 -12.04 -2.10
CA LYS A 117 -34.45 -11.58 -3.12
C LYS A 117 -34.86 -10.09 -3.00
N ASN A 118 -34.90 -9.53 -1.79
CA ASN A 118 -35.30 -8.13 -1.54
C ASN A 118 -34.34 -7.39 -0.61
N ASN A 119 -33.15 -7.92 -0.35
CA ASN A 119 -32.21 -7.29 0.58
C ASN A 119 -30.76 -7.78 0.35
N ILE A 120 -29.81 -6.94 0.69
CA ILE A 120 -28.40 -7.28 0.81
C ILE A 120 -28.05 -7.26 2.28
N VAL A 121 -27.43 -8.34 2.75
CA VAL A 121 -26.91 -8.47 4.12
C VAL A 121 -25.39 -8.64 4.06
N GLY A 122 -24.71 -8.46 5.19
CA GLY A 122 -23.25 -8.55 5.24
C GLY A 122 -22.58 -7.35 4.58
N VAL A 123 -23.14 -6.17 4.79
CA VAL A 123 -22.54 -4.88 4.38
C VAL A 123 -22.63 -3.88 5.53
N ILE A 124 -21.79 -2.88 5.52
CA ILE A 124 -21.84 -1.74 6.43
C ILE A 124 -21.83 -0.47 5.58
N THR A 125 -22.88 0.34 5.70
CA THR A 125 -23.02 1.56 4.92
C THR A 125 -22.14 2.67 5.45
N ASP A 126 -21.79 3.63 4.61
CA ASP A 126 -21.12 4.88 4.99
C ASP A 126 -21.91 5.65 6.06
N ASN A 127 -23.24 5.71 5.94
CA ASN A 127 -24.12 6.31 6.93
C ASN A 127 -24.02 5.58 8.28
N GLU A 128 -23.98 4.25 8.29
CA GLU A 128 -23.82 3.44 9.50
C GLU A 128 -22.42 3.63 10.11
N LEU A 129 -21.37 3.65 9.30
CA LEU A 129 -20.00 3.92 9.75
C LEU A 129 -19.91 5.29 10.41
N ASN A 130 -20.48 6.31 9.77
CA ASN A 130 -20.52 7.66 10.32
C ASN A 130 -21.27 7.71 11.67
N TYR A 131 -22.39 6.97 11.81
CA TYR A 131 -23.09 6.82 13.08
C TYR A 131 -22.21 6.14 14.15
N LEU A 132 -21.55 5.04 13.81
CA LEU A 132 -20.65 4.34 14.74
C LEU A 132 -19.48 5.23 15.15
N TYR A 133 -18.85 5.93 14.20
CA TYR A 133 -17.78 6.88 14.51
C TYR A 133 -18.25 8.05 15.38
N SER A 134 -19.50 8.52 15.23
CA SER A 134 -20.03 9.61 16.06
C SER A 134 -20.13 9.24 17.54
N LYS A 135 -20.18 7.94 17.86
CA LYS A 135 -20.22 7.43 19.24
C LYS A 135 -18.85 7.30 19.88
N ILE A 136 -17.78 7.37 19.10
CA ILE A 136 -16.41 7.21 19.59
C ILE A 136 -15.87 8.60 19.99
N PRO A 137 -15.58 8.84 21.28
CA PRO A 137 -15.11 10.16 21.75
C PRO A 137 -13.65 10.43 21.34
N ALA A 138 -12.83 9.37 21.14
CA ALA A 138 -11.42 9.46 20.78
C ALA A 138 -11.20 10.19 19.44
N LYS A 139 -9.98 10.68 19.20
CA LYS A 139 -9.53 11.11 17.88
C LYS A 139 -9.55 9.90 16.94
N LYS A 140 -10.25 10.02 15.83
CA LYS A 140 -10.42 8.94 14.85
C LYS A 140 -9.56 9.16 13.61
N VAL A 141 -8.86 8.11 13.20
CA VAL A 141 -8.14 8.06 11.93
C VAL A 141 -8.61 6.81 11.17
N VAL A 142 -9.24 7.02 10.05
CA VAL A 142 -9.87 5.97 9.25
C VAL A 142 -9.10 5.81 7.95
N PHE A 143 -8.75 4.57 7.62
CA PHE A 143 -8.12 4.20 6.36
C PHE A 143 -9.01 3.15 5.69
N ILE A 144 -9.51 3.47 4.50
CA ILE A 144 -10.34 2.57 3.71
C ILE A 144 -9.60 2.22 2.41
N ASP A 145 -9.05 1.02 2.36
CA ASP A 145 -8.40 0.45 1.17
C ASP A 145 -9.39 -0.43 0.40
N SER A 146 -10.35 0.24 -0.24
CA SER A 146 -11.40 -0.39 -1.04
C SER A 146 -11.83 0.49 -2.21
N CYS A 147 -12.56 -0.09 -3.18
CA CYS A 147 -13.26 0.68 -4.20
C CYS A 147 -14.25 1.63 -3.53
N HIS A 148 -14.52 2.79 -4.14
CA HIS A 148 -15.46 3.81 -3.64
C HIS A 148 -15.14 4.35 -2.23
N SER A 149 -13.89 4.30 -1.83
CA SER A 149 -13.49 4.63 -0.45
C SER A 149 -13.55 6.11 -0.10
N GLN A 150 -13.60 7.01 -1.09
CA GLN A 150 -13.70 8.45 -0.85
C GLN A 150 -15.04 8.84 -0.25
N THR A 151 -16.11 8.16 -0.62
CA THR A 151 -17.47 8.43 -0.19
C THR A 151 -17.90 7.67 1.04
N MET A 152 -17.07 6.76 1.56
CA MET A 152 -17.29 6.14 2.87
C MET A 152 -17.35 7.13 4.04
N TYR A 153 -17.26 8.40 3.73
CA TYR A 153 -17.68 9.54 4.52
C TYR A 153 -18.40 10.51 3.58
N LYS A 154 -19.69 10.80 3.84
CA LYS A 154 -20.57 11.63 2.99
C LYS A 154 -19.87 12.71 2.19
N SER A 155 -19.80 12.55 0.89
CA SER A 155 -19.45 13.59 -0.09
C SER A 155 -20.68 14.02 -0.87
N LEU A 156 -20.74 15.31 -1.23
CA LEU A 156 -21.92 15.97 -1.78
C LEU A 156 -22.02 16.00 -3.33
N ASN A 157 -21.17 15.30 -4.08
CA ASN A 157 -21.20 15.41 -5.55
C ASN A 157 -21.11 14.04 -6.24
N GLY A 158 -22.14 13.74 -7.04
CA GLY A 158 -22.32 12.49 -7.77
C GLY A 158 -21.64 12.43 -9.13
N ASP A 159 -21.32 11.22 -9.59
CA ASP A 159 -21.37 10.83 -11.00
C ASP A 159 -21.35 9.30 -11.23
N THR A 160 -21.92 8.87 -12.35
CA THR A 160 -22.40 7.51 -12.64
C THR A 160 -21.41 6.67 -13.41
N ASN A 161 -20.97 5.55 -12.92
CA ASN A 161 -20.58 4.26 -13.54
C ASN A 161 -19.61 3.48 -12.64
N SER A 162 -20.16 2.66 -11.73
CA SER A 162 -19.37 1.84 -10.83
C SER A 162 -19.32 0.38 -11.26
N LYS A 163 -18.15 -0.27 -11.13
CA LYS A 163 -18.06 -1.72 -11.18
C LYS A 163 -18.63 -2.29 -9.89
N LEU A 164 -19.79 -2.90 -9.98
CA LEU A 164 -20.47 -3.61 -8.89
C LEU A 164 -19.64 -4.79 -8.37
N TYR A 165 -19.72 -5.05 -7.06
CA TYR A 165 -19.44 -6.35 -6.50
C TYR A 165 -20.21 -7.43 -7.31
N LYS A 166 -19.48 -8.26 -8.02
CA LYS A 166 -20.06 -9.16 -9.03
C LYS A 166 -21.00 -10.24 -8.46
N GLY A 167 -20.99 -10.44 -7.15
CA GLY A 167 -21.77 -11.48 -6.49
C GLY A 167 -23.27 -11.24 -6.41
N CYS A 168 -23.73 -9.97 -6.49
CA CYS A 168 -25.17 -9.63 -6.39
C CYS A 168 -25.87 -9.37 -7.73
N GLY A 169 -25.16 -9.38 -8.85
CA GLY A 169 -25.71 -9.16 -10.18
C GLY A 169 -26.49 -7.83 -10.32
N ASN A 170 -27.42 -7.79 -11.25
CA ASN A 170 -28.26 -6.61 -11.51
C ASN A 170 -29.29 -6.31 -10.42
N PHE A 171 -29.45 -7.20 -9.45
CA PHE A 171 -30.42 -7.06 -8.35
C PHE A 171 -30.18 -5.80 -7.50
N ALA A 172 -28.93 -5.49 -7.23
CA ALA A 172 -28.56 -4.32 -6.44
C ALA A 172 -28.87 -2.97 -7.13
N MET A 173 -29.13 -2.99 -8.44
CA MET A 173 -29.45 -1.78 -9.20
C MET A 173 -30.93 -1.43 -9.26
N THR A 174 -31.83 -2.37 -8.94
CA THR A 174 -33.27 -2.22 -9.18
C THR A 174 -34.12 -2.12 -7.92
N GLN A 175 -33.61 -2.53 -6.75
CA GLN A 175 -34.34 -2.49 -5.49
C GLN A 175 -33.51 -1.76 -4.44
N GLY A 176 -33.94 -0.56 -4.08
CA GLY A 176 -33.25 0.28 -3.11
C GLY A 176 -33.05 -0.38 -1.75
N PHE A 177 -31.84 -0.29 -1.24
CA PHE A 177 -31.54 -0.56 0.16
C PHE A 177 -32.20 0.51 1.03
N LYS A 178 -32.83 0.14 2.16
CA LYS A 178 -33.40 1.12 3.10
C LYS A 178 -32.41 1.42 4.21
N THR A 179 -31.96 2.65 4.26
CA THR A 179 -31.08 3.11 5.34
C THR A 179 -31.89 3.23 6.64
N ASN A 180 -31.34 2.72 7.74
CA ASN A 180 -31.96 2.92 9.05
C ASN A 180 -31.96 4.41 9.40
N PRO A 181 -33.14 5.02 9.69
CA PRO A 181 -33.26 6.46 9.93
C PRO A 181 -32.32 7.00 11.01
N LYS A 182 -31.94 6.18 12.00
CA LYS A 182 -31.03 6.57 13.07
C LYS A 182 -29.61 6.92 12.54
N PHE A 183 -29.23 6.45 11.34
CA PHE A 183 -27.91 6.71 10.75
C PHE A 183 -27.86 8.00 9.96
N LEU A 184 -28.98 8.48 9.42
CA LEU A 184 -29.03 9.59 8.45
C LEU A 184 -28.56 10.93 9.01
N ASN A 185 -28.77 11.19 10.30
CA ASN A 185 -28.45 12.47 10.94
C ASN A 185 -27.15 12.44 11.76
N ALA A 186 -26.46 11.31 11.77
CA ALA A 186 -25.19 11.22 12.48
C ALA A 186 -24.10 12.07 11.81
N ARG A 187 -23.27 12.70 12.62
CA ARG A 187 -22.07 13.44 12.16
C ARG A 187 -20.91 13.08 13.06
N ALA A 188 -19.97 12.33 12.51
CA ALA A 188 -18.72 12.10 13.20
C ALA A 188 -17.89 13.38 13.22
N ASN A 189 -17.25 13.65 14.34
CA ASN A 189 -16.34 14.77 14.54
C ASN A 189 -15.00 14.24 15.02
N ASN A 190 -13.96 15.05 15.03
CA ASN A 190 -12.60 14.66 15.39
C ASN A 190 -12.12 13.44 14.58
N LEU A 191 -12.32 13.51 13.25
CA LEU A 191 -12.11 12.43 12.31
C LEU A 191 -11.20 12.84 11.15
N LEU A 192 -10.20 12.02 10.88
CA LEU A 192 -9.40 12.02 9.66
C LEU A 192 -9.77 10.78 8.84
N HIS A 193 -10.12 10.97 7.59
CA HIS A 193 -10.50 9.89 6.69
C HIS A 193 -9.56 9.84 5.49
N PHE A 194 -8.90 8.71 5.30
CA PHE A 194 -8.06 8.39 4.15
C PHE A 194 -8.78 7.36 3.29
N GLY A 195 -9.18 7.74 2.10
CA GLY A 195 -9.75 6.84 1.10
C GLY A 195 -8.70 6.48 0.04
N ALA A 196 -8.67 5.21 -0.36
CA ALA A 196 -7.74 4.73 -1.37
C ALA A 196 -8.08 5.21 -2.78
N ALA A 197 -9.37 5.35 -3.10
CA ALA A 197 -9.86 5.62 -4.44
C ALA A 197 -11.02 6.61 -4.42
N LYS A 198 -11.19 7.36 -5.51
CA LYS A 198 -12.38 8.18 -5.75
C LYS A 198 -13.58 7.29 -6.09
N GLU A 199 -14.77 7.88 -6.11
CA GLU A 199 -16.06 7.22 -6.34
C GLU A 199 -16.14 6.28 -7.55
N LYS A 200 -15.30 6.47 -8.57
CA LYS A 200 -15.33 5.72 -9.84
C LYS A 200 -14.17 4.74 -10.01
N GLU A 201 -13.32 4.60 -9.00
CA GLU A 201 -12.05 3.90 -9.13
C GLU A 201 -12.02 2.61 -8.32
N ALA A 202 -11.37 1.60 -8.86
CA ALA A 202 -11.15 0.33 -8.18
C ALA A 202 -9.85 0.38 -7.39
N ALA A 203 -9.90 0.10 -6.09
CA ALA A 203 -8.71 -0.21 -5.32
C ALA A 203 -8.25 -1.62 -5.71
N GLU A 204 -7.02 -1.79 -6.13
CA GLU A 204 -6.50 -3.10 -6.51
C GLU A 204 -5.35 -3.53 -5.59
N GLY A 205 -5.18 -4.85 -5.51
CA GLY A 205 -4.13 -5.47 -4.75
C GLY A 205 -3.08 -6.11 -5.66
N SER A 206 -1.83 -6.08 -5.23
CA SER A 206 -0.74 -6.77 -5.87
C SER A 206 0.14 -7.49 -4.88
N GLY A 207 0.47 -8.73 -5.19
CA GLY A 207 1.38 -9.54 -4.37
C GLY A 207 0.90 -9.73 -2.93
N GLY A 208 -0.43 -9.69 -2.69
CA GLY A 208 -1.02 -9.82 -1.37
C GLY A 208 -1.13 -8.52 -0.58
N ARG A 209 -1.13 -7.36 -1.27
CA ARG A 209 -1.25 -6.03 -0.65
C ARG A 209 -2.11 -5.09 -1.48
N GLY A 210 -2.87 -4.24 -0.81
CA GLY A 210 -3.52 -3.09 -1.43
C GLY A 210 -2.48 -2.07 -1.92
N ILE A 211 -2.71 -1.50 -3.09
CA ILE A 211 -1.81 -0.49 -3.69
C ILE A 211 -1.73 0.75 -2.79
N PHE A 212 -2.85 1.14 -2.21
CA PHE A 212 -2.90 2.26 -1.27
C PHE A 212 -2.05 2.01 -0.03
N THR A 213 -2.18 0.82 0.57
CA THR A 213 -1.39 0.41 1.74
C THR A 213 0.11 0.38 1.44
N LEU A 214 0.50 -0.09 0.24
CA LEU A 214 1.90 -0.02 -0.24
C LEU A 214 2.39 1.42 -0.38
N ALA A 215 1.57 2.31 -0.94
CA ALA A 215 1.92 3.71 -1.12
C ALA A 215 2.04 4.46 0.22
N LEU A 216 1.18 4.15 1.20
CA LEU A 216 1.30 4.66 2.57
C LEU A 216 2.66 4.28 3.17
N GLU A 217 3.01 3.00 3.12
CA GLU A 217 4.28 2.50 3.66
C GLU A 217 5.49 3.15 2.98
N LYS A 218 5.49 3.21 1.65
CA LYS A 218 6.57 3.83 0.87
C LYS A 218 6.72 5.30 1.23
N SER A 219 5.61 6.04 1.29
CA SER A 219 5.63 7.48 1.60
C SER A 219 6.15 7.78 3.01
N LEU A 220 5.84 6.91 3.99
CA LEU A 220 6.38 7.04 5.35
C LEU A 220 7.88 6.78 5.40
N LYS A 221 8.37 5.75 4.70
CA LYS A 221 9.79 5.42 4.64
C LYS A 221 10.62 6.53 3.99
N GLU A 222 10.09 7.15 2.94
CA GLU A 222 10.80 8.17 2.17
C GLU A 222 10.79 9.55 2.84
N ASN A 223 9.74 9.90 3.53
CA ASN A 223 9.51 11.28 3.98
C ASN A 223 9.53 11.46 5.51
N GLY A 224 9.45 10.38 6.28
CA GLY A 224 9.49 10.44 7.75
C GLY A 224 8.37 11.30 8.35
N ASN A 225 8.74 12.27 9.22
CA ASN A 225 7.79 13.11 9.91
C ASN A 225 7.44 14.39 9.13
N ILE A 226 6.31 14.38 8.44
CA ILE A 226 5.81 15.51 7.64
C ILE A 226 4.33 15.81 7.96
N PRO A 227 3.82 17.04 7.65
CA PRO A 227 2.39 17.34 7.77
C PRO A 227 1.55 16.39 6.94
N LEU A 228 0.36 16.00 7.45
CA LEU A 228 -0.54 15.06 6.74
C LEU A 228 -1.00 15.61 5.37
N SER A 229 -1.14 16.92 5.24
CA SER A 229 -1.46 17.57 3.96
C SER A 229 -0.36 17.36 2.89
N THR A 230 0.89 17.29 3.30
CA THR A 230 2.02 16.95 2.44
C THR A 230 2.10 15.44 2.23
N PHE A 231 1.87 14.66 3.28
CA PHE A 231 1.92 13.21 3.23
C PHE A 231 0.95 12.62 2.19
N ILE A 232 -0.31 13.08 2.16
CA ILE A 232 -1.26 12.57 1.16
C ILE A 232 -0.85 12.90 -0.28
N LYS A 233 -0.15 14.02 -0.52
CA LYS A 233 0.43 14.32 -1.84
C LYS A 233 1.51 13.30 -2.19
N LYS A 234 2.38 12.93 -1.23
CA LYS A 234 3.41 11.90 -1.43
C LYS A 234 2.80 10.51 -1.67
N VAL A 235 1.73 10.17 -0.97
CA VAL A 235 0.98 8.94 -1.23
C VAL A 235 0.45 8.92 -2.66
N ARG A 236 -0.14 10.01 -3.16
CA ARG A 236 -0.61 10.14 -4.56
C ARG A 236 0.53 10.00 -5.57
N GLU A 237 1.68 10.64 -5.31
CA GLU A 237 2.88 10.52 -6.13
C GLU A 237 3.37 9.07 -6.19
N ASN A 238 3.33 8.35 -5.08
CA ASN A 238 3.75 6.96 -4.99
C ASN A 238 2.74 5.95 -5.55
N ILE A 239 1.44 6.29 -5.56
CA ILE A 239 0.41 5.44 -6.19
C ILE A 239 0.52 5.44 -7.71
N LYS A 240 0.72 6.59 -8.35
CA LYS A 240 0.73 6.71 -9.82
C LYS A 240 1.59 5.65 -10.52
N PRO A 241 2.88 5.51 -10.19
CA PRO A 241 3.71 4.49 -10.80
C PRO A 241 3.25 3.06 -10.44
N ILE A 242 2.76 2.83 -9.23
CA ILE A 242 2.27 1.52 -8.81
C ILE A 242 1.01 1.15 -9.59
N ALA A 243 0.04 2.06 -9.69
CA ALA A 243 -1.21 1.85 -10.43
C ALA A 243 -0.98 1.60 -11.92
N SER A 244 -0.06 2.35 -12.57
CA SER A 244 0.27 2.15 -13.99
C SER A 244 0.84 0.77 -14.30
N ILE A 245 1.43 0.09 -13.31
CA ILE A 245 1.99 -1.24 -13.45
C ILE A 245 0.91 -2.32 -13.40
N TYR A 246 -0.17 -2.07 -12.66
CA TYR A 246 -1.21 -3.07 -12.39
C TYR A 246 -2.48 -2.86 -13.20
N HIS A 247 -2.59 -1.72 -13.90
CA HIS A 247 -3.77 -1.37 -14.67
C HIS A 247 -3.44 -1.03 -16.12
N ASN A 248 -4.04 -1.75 -17.04
CA ASN A 248 -4.34 -1.24 -18.38
C ASN A 248 -5.50 -0.20 -18.32
N ALA A 249 -5.56 0.62 -17.27
CA ALA A 249 -6.74 1.39 -16.99
C ALA A 249 -6.53 2.89 -17.20
N ASN A 250 -7.42 3.49 -17.96
CA ASN A 250 -7.62 4.92 -18.13
C ASN A 250 -8.17 5.63 -16.87
N GLY A 251 -7.96 5.07 -15.66
CA GLY A 251 -8.49 5.59 -14.42
C GLY A 251 -7.43 6.25 -13.53
N GLU A 252 -7.66 7.46 -13.08
CA GLU A 252 -6.83 8.12 -12.09
C GLU A 252 -7.16 7.60 -10.69
N PHE A 253 -6.26 6.82 -10.13
CA PHE A 253 -6.32 6.36 -8.75
C PHE A 253 -5.86 7.51 -7.83
N ILE A 254 -6.80 8.21 -7.19
CA ILE A 254 -6.46 9.40 -6.39
C ILE A 254 -6.90 9.22 -4.94
N PRO A 255 -5.97 8.90 -4.02
CA PRO A 255 -6.29 8.86 -2.59
C PRO A 255 -6.78 10.21 -2.09
N SER A 256 -7.75 10.17 -1.19
CA SER A 256 -8.24 11.36 -0.49
C SER A 256 -7.76 11.43 0.96
N LEU A 257 -7.77 12.64 1.51
CA LEU A 257 -7.66 12.91 2.93
C LEU A 257 -8.68 13.99 3.30
N ASP A 258 -9.71 13.58 4.01
CA ASP A 258 -10.76 14.45 4.51
C ASP A 258 -10.63 14.62 6.03
N ALA A 259 -11.00 15.79 6.54
CA ALA A 259 -10.85 16.12 7.95
C ALA A 259 -12.14 16.78 8.47
N PHE A 260 -12.68 16.27 9.55
CA PHE A 260 -13.95 16.69 10.13
C PHE A 260 -13.73 17.10 11.59
N GLY A 261 -13.84 18.40 11.84
CA GLY A 261 -13.55 18.97 13.15
C GLY A 261 -12.06 18.85 13.58
N VAL A 262 -11.16 18.66 12.62
CA VAL A 262 -9.72 18.53 12.86
C VAL A 262 -8.96 19.40 11.86
N ASP A 263 -8.00 20.18 12.35
CA ASP A 263 -7.08 20.92 11.49
C ASP A 263 -5.94 20.01 11.01
N LYS A 264 -6.09 19.45 9.80
CA LYS A 264 -5.09 18.56 9.20
C LYS A 264 -3.72 19.22 8.94
N SER A 265 -3.64 20.54 8.94
CA SER A 265 -2.38 21.26 8.75
C SER A 265 -1.45 21.16 9.96
N ARG A 266 -2.03 20.92 11.14
CA ARG A 266 -1.31 20.82 12.43
C ARG A 266 -1.01 19.39 12.84
N ILE A 267 -1.43 18.40 12.06
CA ILE A 267 -1.19 16.99 12.35
C ILE A 267 -0.06 16.46 11.47
N TYR A 268 0.87 15.79 12.10
CA TYR A 268 2.04 15.19 11.46
C TYR A 268 1.92 13.68 11.41
N THR A 269 2.68 13.05 10.50
CA THR A 269 2.70 11.60 10.38
C THR A 269 3.06 10.89 11.68
N LYS A 270 3.95 11.46 12.50
CA LYS A 270 4.33 10.90 13.83
C LYS A 270 3.16 10.80 14.83
N ASP A 271 2.10 11.59 14.64
CA ASP A 271 0.95 11.60 15.55
C ASP A 271 0.09 10.35 15.36
N ILE A 272 0.20 9.70 14.18
CA ILE A 272 -0.56 8.52 13.79
C ILE A 272 0.35 7.32 13.67
N PHE A 273 1.43 7.45 12.90
CA PHE A 273 2.31 6.36 12.53
C PHE A 273 3.53 6.27 13.46
N ALA A 274 4.05 5.08 13.64
CA ALA A 274 5.41 4.94 14.13
C ALA A 274 6.35 5.53 13.08
N ILE A 275 7.01 6.60 13.42
CA ILE A 275 8.12 7.05 12.60
C ILE A 275 9.24 6.05 12.82
N VAL A 276 9.29 5.09 11.94
CA VAL A 276 10.56 4.45 11.66
C VAL A 276 11.43 5.60 11.14
N LYS A 277 12.32 6.15 11.99
CA LYS A 277 13.47 6.87 11.42
C LYS A 277 13.98 5.93 10.35
N PRO A 278 14.13 6.36 9.09
CA PRO A 278 14.88 5.56 8.16
C PRO A 278 16.16 5.28 8.93
N LYS A 279 16.39 4.03 9.32
CA LYS A 279 17.72 3.64 9.79
C LYS A 279 18.61 4.13 8.68
N PRO A 280 19.58 5.03 8.94
CA PRO A 280 20.60 5.26 7.97
C PRO A 280 21.11 3.85 7.68
N ASN A 281 20.92 3.34 6.48
CA ASN A 281 21.35 2.02 6.01
C ASN A 281 20.56 0.77 6.46
N GLU A 282 19.23 0.73 6.53
CA GLU A 282 18.55 -0.54 6.31
C GLU A 282 18.08 -0.64 4.87
N ASN A 283 19.04 -1.05 4.05
CA ASN A 283 18.91 -1.88 2.86
C ASN A 283 17.88 -1.38 1.85
N SER A 284 18.24 -0.33 1.13
CA SER A 284 17.66 -0.07 -0.19
C SER A 284 17.82 -1.34 -1.06
N PHE A 285 16.99 -1.50 -2.07
CA PHE A 285 17.14 -2.56 -3.07
C PHE A 285 18.61 -2.67 -3.54
N LYS A 286 19.28 -1.52 -3.73
CA LYS A 286 20.69 -1.44 -4.05
C LYS A 286 21.58 -2.08 -2.96
N ASP A 287 21.37 -1.77 -1.68
CA ASP A 287 22.16 -2.33 -0.58
C ASP A 287 21.97 -3.85 -0.47
N LEU A 288 20.74 -4.35 -0.72
CA LEU A 288 20.48 -5.77 -0.80
C LEU A 288 21.33 -6.41 -1.92
N LEU A 289 21.34 -5.81 -3.10
CA LEU A 289 22.14 -6.32 -4.22
C LEU A 289 23.64 -6.24 -3.89
N GLU A 290 24.12 -5.14 -3.34
CA GLU A 290 25.52 -4.97 -2.95
C GLU A 290 25.96 -5.97 -1.88
N SER A 291 25.08 -6.32 -0.94
CA SER A 291 25.36 -7.34 0.09
C SER A 291 25.54 -8.76 -0.49
N LYS A 292 25.14 -8.98 -1.74
CA LYS A 292 25.21 -10.26 -2.48
C LYS A 292 26.20 -10.25 -3.62
N LEU A 293 26.97 -9.18 -3.78
CA LEU A 293 28.11 -9.17 -4.70
C LEU A 293 29.09 -10.26 -4.29
N GLY A 294 29.52 -11.10 -5.23
CA GLY A 294 30.37 -12.22 -4.88
C GLY A 294 31.00 -12.90 -6.09
N LYS A 295 30.65 -14.15 -6.31
CA LYS A 295 31.32 -15.05 -7.26
C LYS A 295 31.05 -14.78 -8.74
N LEU A 296 29.96 -14.09 -9.06
CA LEU A 296 29.64 -13.74 -10.44
C LEU A 296 30.39 -12.48 -10.86
N LYS A 297 30.77 -12.43 -12.13
CA LYS A 297 31.38 -11.26 -12.75
C LYS A 297 30.52 -10.80 -13.91
N LEU A 298 30.27 -9.50 -13.96
CA LEU A 298 29.71 -8.79 -15.10
C LEU A 298 30.80 -7.84 -15.61
N GLU A 299 31.15 -7.97 -16.87
CA GLU A 299 32.27 -7.23 -17.45
C GLU A 299 31.82 -6.48 -18.69
N LEU A 300 32.43 -5.30 -18.92
CA LEU A 300 32.33 -4.61 -20.19
C LEU A 300 33.19 -5.35 -21.24
N GLN A 301 32.60 -5.62 -22.41
CA GLN A 301 33.36 -6.28 -23.50
C GLN A 301 34.51 -5.39 -24.04
N LYS A 302 34.27 -4.07 -24.10
CA LYS A 302 35.24 -3.08 -24.42
C LYS A 302 35.63 -2.36 -23.14
N ILE A 303 36.91 -2.32 -22.83
CA ILE A 303 37.46 -1.63 -21.65
C ILE A 303 37.37 -0.11 -21.88
N LYS A 304 36.17 0.42 -21.86
CA LYS A 304 35.86 1.84 -21.76
C LYS A 304 35.15 2.09 -20.48
N THR A 305 35.56 3.11 -19.74
CA THR A 305 34.87 3.55 -18.53
C THR A 305 33.90 4.69 -18.81
N ASN A 306 34.07 5.39 -19.92
CA ASN A 306 33.27 6.53 -20.34
C ASN A 306 32.61 6.27 -21.69
N TYR A 307 31.34 6.55 -21.79
CA TYR A 307 30.51 6.39 -22.98
C TYR A 307 29.80 7.69 -23.32
N ALA A 308 30.00 8.21 -24.53
CA ALA A 308 29.19 9.33 -25.01
C ALA A 308 27.76 8.89 -25.27
N LEU A 309 26.82 9.84 -25.23
CA LEU A 309 25.42 9.60 -25.54
C LEU A 309 25.24 8.87 -26.88
N GLY A 310 24.45 7.81 -26.89
CA GLY A 310 24.25 6.96 -28.07
C GLY A 310 25.30 5.89 -28.31
N ASN A 311 26.42 5.89 -27.58
CA ASN A 311 27.39 4.80 -27.72
C ASN A 311 26.81 3.47 -27.28
N MET A 312 27.16 2.40 -28.00
CA MET A 312 26.72 1.04 -27.62
C MET A 312 27.61 0.50 -26.50
N ILE A 313 26.96 -0.11 -25.53
CA ILE A 313 27.57 -0.74 -24.35
C ILE A 313 27.32 -2.23 -24.44
N ASP A 314 28.40 -3.01 -24.59
CA ASP A 314 28.30 -4.46 -24.64
C ASP A 314 28.81 -5.06 -23.32
N LEU A 315 28.01 -5.94 -22.72
CA LEU A 315 28.31 -6.62 -21.47
C LEU A 315 28.44 -8.13 -21.69
N LYS A 316 29.29 -8.77 -20.89
CA LYS A 316 29.39 -10.23 -20.83
C LYS A 316 29.42 -10.73 -19.39
N SER A 317 28.93 -11.92 -19.15
CA SER A 317 28.99 -12.57 -17.86
C SER A 317 29.08 -14.08 -17.98
N GLY A 318 29.90 -14.69 -17.14
CA GLY A 318 29.87 -16.12 -16.88
C GLY A 318 28.83 -16.43 -15.80
N ILE A 319 27.92 -17.36 -16.06
CA ILE A 319 26.92 -17.86 -15.10
C ILE A 319 27.05 -19.36 -14.93
N PRO A 320 26.58 -19.95 -13.80
CA PRO A 320 26.47 -21.39 -13.64
C PRO A 320 25.60 -22.04 -14.74
N ASP A 321 25.91 -23.27 -15.15
CA ASP A 321 25.14 -24.01 -16.17
C ASP A 321 23.81 -24.56 -15.65
N GLU A 322 23.43 -24.24 -14.44
CA GLU A 322 22.12 -24.58 -13.89
C GLU A 322 21.02 -23.71 -14.50
N GLN A 323 19.83 -24.29 -14.65
CA GLN A 323 18.67 -23.51 -15.11
C GLN A 323 18.41 -22.33 -14.18
N SER A 324 18.56 -21.13 -14.70
CA SER A 324 18.44 -19.89 -13.95
C SER A 324 17.81 -18.77 -14.77
N HIS A 325 17.27 -17.81 -14.06
CA HIS A 325 16.71 -16.58 -14.60
C HIS A 325 17.66 -15.42 -14.33
N ILE A 326 17.92 -14.63 -15.35
CA ILE A 326 18.91 -13.55 -15.34
C ILE A 326 18.21 -12.24 -15.62
N TYR A 327 18.53 -11.22 -14.83
CA TYR A 327 17.98 -9.88 -14.95
C TYR A 327 19.12 -8.86 -14.94
N LEU A 328 19.15 -7.97 -15.92
CA LEU A 328 20.05 -6.82 -15.94
C LEU A 328 19.24 -5.57 -15.54
N ILE A 329 19.71 -4.89 -14.53
CA ILE A 329 19.08 -3.69 -14.00
C ILE A 329 20.10 -2.56 -13.96
N ASP A 330 19.80 -1.47 -14.65
CA ASP A 330 20.56 -0.23 -14.60
C ASP A 330 20.04 0.66 -13.47
N MET A 331 20.97 1.20 -12.68
CA MET A 331 20.70 2.11 -11.57
C MET A 331 21.43 3.43 -11.79
N PHE A 332 20.67 4.49 -12.05
CA PHE A 332 21.20 5.84 -12.23
C PHE A 332 21.40 6.57 -10.92
N ASP A 333 20.47 6.35 -9.97
CA ASP A 333 20.52 6.88 -8.62
C ASP A 333 19.76 5.97 -7.63
N LYS A 334 19.58 6.45 -6.40
CA LYS A 334 18.95 5.66 -5.35
C LYS A 334 17.50 5.22 -5.62
N ASN A 335 16.83 5.83 -6.59
CA ASN A 335 15.40 5.62 -6.85
C ASN A 335 15.06 5.32 -8.31
N HIS A 336 16.02 5.35 -9.22
CA HIS A 336 15.79 5.11 -10.64
C HIS A 336 16.41 3.78 -11.05
N TYR A 337 15.57 2.80 -11.31
CA TYR A 337 15.93 1.45 -11.71
C TYR A 337 15.28 1.11 -13.04
N LYS A 338 16.06 0.69 -14.01
CA LYS A 338 15.57 0.29 -15.33
C LYS A 338 15.94 -1.17 -15.61
N LEU A 339 14.96 -1.98 -15.92
CA LEU A 339 15.20 -3.33 -16.42
C LEU A 339 15.72 -3.24 -17.85
N LEU A 340 17.00 -3.59 -18.05
CA LEU A 340 17.63 -3.60 -19.35
C LEU A 340 17.30 -4.88 -20.11
N ASP A 341 17.41 -6.03 -19.42
CA ASP A 341 17.24 -7.34 -20.03
C ASP A 341 16.70 -8.36 -19.04
N LYS A 342 16.02 -9.36 -19.58
CA LYS A 342 15.49 -10.53 -18.86
C LYS A 342 15.58 -11.74 -19.76
N ARG A 343 16.30 -12.77 -19.31
CA ARG A 343 16.47 -14.03 -20.04
C ARG A 343 16.63 -15.23 -19.11
N THR A 344 16.67 -16.42 -19.71
CA THR A 344 17.04 -17.66 -19.01
C THR A 344 18.46 -18.07 -19.37
N SER A 345 19.06 -18.94 -18.55
CA SER A 345 20.41 -19.46 -18.83
C SER A 345 20.50 -20.19 -20.17
N ASP A 346 19.39 -20.76 -20.66
CA ASP A 346 19.36 -21.48 -21.94
C ASP A 346 19.61 -20.57 -23.16
N GLU A 347 19.40 -19.28 -23.00
CA GLU A 347 19.69 -18.26 -24.01
C GLU A 347 21.18 -17.84 -24.03
N CYS A 348 22.01 -18.41 -23.15
CA CYS A 348 23.44 -18.17 -23.06
C CYS A 348 24.24 -19.35 -23.62
N THR A 349 25.41 -19.08 -24.22
CA THR A 349 26.24 -20.09 -24.82
C THR A 349 26.96 -20.96 -23.78
N ALA A 350 26.78 -22.26 -23.82
CA ALA A 350 27.49 -23.20 -22.97
C ALA A 350 29.00 -23.15 -23.28
N LEU A 351 29.82 -23.11 -22.25
CA LEU A 351 31.28 -23.14 -22.40
C LEU A 351 31.78 -24.59 -22.36
N PRO A 352 32.46 -25.07 -23.42
CA PRO A 352 33.04 -26.41 -23.41
C PRO A 352 33.98 -26.57 -22.20
N SER A 353 33.88 -27.74 -21.55
CA SER A 353 34.74 -28.12 -20.41
C SER A 353 34.57 -27.33 -19.10
N THR A 354 33.54 -26.52 -18.97
CA THR A 354 33.21 -25.83 -17.70
C THR A 354 31.74 -26.02 -17.35
N SER A 355 31.40 -25.98 -16.08
CA SER A 355 29.98 -25.93 -15.62
C SER A 355 29.45 -24.48 -15.67
N GLN A 356 29.73 -23.77 -16.75
CA GLN A 356 29.37 -22.36 -16.91
C GLN A 356 28.82 -22.08 -18.30
N ARG A 357 27.99 -21.06 -18.40
CA ARG A 357 27.52 -20.46 -19.64
C ARG A 357 27.99 -19.03 -19.76
N MET A 358 28.28 -18.60 -20.98
CA MET A 358 28.64 -17.22 -21.29
C MET A 358 27.40 -16.49 -21.83
N CYS A 359 26.94 -15.49 -21.11
CA CYS A 359 25.91 -14.57 -21.58
C CYS A 359 26.57 -13.32 -22.16
N GLN A 360 26.12 -12.95 -23.36
CA GLN A 360 26.49 -11.70 -24.00
C GLN A 360 25.27 -10.81 -24.09
N TYR A 361 25.42 -9.55 -23.78
CA TYR A 361 24.38 -8.55 -23.79
C TYR A 361 24.87 -7.42 -24.71
N THR A 362 24.22 -7.30 -25.84
CA THR A 362 24.50 -6.31 -26.88
C THR A 362 23.34 -5.35 -27.00
N ASP A 363 23.53 -4.28 -27.75
CA ASP A 363 22.45 -3.32 -28.10
C ASP A 363 21.94 -2.43 -26.97
N PHE A 364 22.73 -2.23 -25.91
CA PHE A 364 22.44 -1.18 -24.94
C PHE A 364 23.09 0.12 -25.35
N ALA A 365 22.28 1.14 -25.63
CA ALA A 365 22.80 2.48 -25.89
C ALA A 365 22.95 3.25 -24.56
N ALA A 366 24.06 3.97 -24.44
CA ALA A 366 24.25 4.96 -23.40
C ALA A 366 23.19 6.06 -23.56
N VAL A 367 22.33 6.27 -22.57
CA VAL A 367 21.23 7.25 -22.59
C VAL A 367 21.29 8.14 -21.37
N ALA A 368 20.70 9.33 -21.46
CA ALA A 368 20.51 10.19 -20.28
C ALA A 368 19.74 9.44 -19.15
N PRO A 369 19.99 9.80 -17.86
CA PRO A 369 20.81 10.94 -17.42
C PRO A 369 22.31 10.70 -17.51
N PHE A 370 23.06 11.80 -17.59
CA PHE A 370 24.53 11.76 -17.60
C PHE A 370 25.09 11.49 -16.20
N GLY A 371 26.27 10.94 -16.15
CA GLY A 371 26.96 10.63 -14.91
C GLY A 371 27.23 9.14 -14.72
N LYS A 372 27.39 8.72 -13.47
CA LYS A 372 27.69 7.33 -13.13
C LYS A 372 26.46 6.46 -13.29
N SER A 373 26.56 5.42 -14.10
CA SER A 373 25.59 4.34 -14.24
C SER A 373 26.16 3.06 -13.62
N GLU A 374 25.32 2.29 -12.94
CA GLU A 374 25.68 1.01 -12.34
C GLU A 374 24.70 -0.06 -12.81
N VAL A 375 25.22 -1.04 -13.55
CA VAL A 375 24.41 -2.17 -14.01
C VAL A 375 24.62 -3.36 -13.09
N TYR A 376 23.52 -3.86 -12.54
CA TYR A 376 23.47 -5.06 -11.71
C TYR A 376 22.89 -6.22 -12.52
N MET A 377 23.57 -7.35 -12.47
CA MET A 377 23.06 -8.63 -12.95
C MET A 377 22.61 -9.46 -11.76
N ILE A 378 21.37 -9.87 -11.77
CA ILE A 378 20.76 -10.75 -10.74
C ILE A 378 20.51 -12.10 -11.38
N VAL A 379 20.96 -13.17 -10.73
CA VAL A 379 20.73 -14.56 -11.15
C VAL A 379 19.94 -15.29 -10.07
N THR A 380 18.82 -15.88 -10.43
CA THR A 380 17.92 -16.60 -9.53
C THR A 380 17.51 -17.95 -10.12
N GLN A 381 17.26 -18.97 -9.29
CA GLN A 381 16.74 -20.26 -9.74
C GLN A 381 15.24 -20.22 -10.08
N LYS A 382 14.48 -19.31 -9.49
CA LYS A 382 13.04 -19.13 -9.75
C LYS A 382 12.79 -17.76 -10.36
N PRO A 383 11.85 -17.62 -11.30
CA PRO A 383 11.59 -16.34 -11.95
C PRO A 383 11.15 -15.28 -10.96
N LEU A 384 11.66 -14.06 -11.14
CA LEU A 384 11.14 -12.86 -10.48
C LEU A 384 9.92 -12.37 -11.25
N LEU A 385 8.89 -11.99 -10.52
CA LEU A 385 7.69 -11.41 -11.10
C LEU A 385 7.90 -9.88 -11.26
N PHE A 386 8.23 -9.48 -12.47
CA PHE A 386 8.27 -8.09 -12.89
C PHE A 386 6.95 -7.77 -13.57
N ASN A 387 5.92 -7.42 -12.81
CA ASN A 387 4.65 -7.02 -13.37
C ASN A 387 4.67 -5.54 -13.79
N ALA A 388 5.76 -5.11 -14.46
CA ALA A 388 5.93 -3.75 -14.93
C ALA A 388 5.61 -3.68 -16.43
N PRO A 389 4.68 -2.82 -16.88
CA PRO A 389 4.41 -2.62 -18.30
C PRO A 389 5.53 -1.85 -19.01
N THR A 390 6.44 -1.27 -18.27
CA THR A 390 7.59 -0.50 -18.75
C THR A 390 8.89 -1.07 -18.23
N LYS A 391 10.01 -0.68 -18.85
CA LYS A 391 11.36 -1.03 -18.37
C LYS A 391 11.73 -0.32 -17.06
N ASP A 392 10.98 0.68 -16.62
CA ASP A 392 11.16 1.32 -15.30
C ASP A 392 10.60 0.41 -14.20
N ILE A 393 11.50 -0.10 -13.35
CA ILE A 393 11.13 -1.01 -12.25
C ILE A 393 11.20 -0.35 -10.88
N ALA A 394 11.50 0.95 -10.80
CA ALA A 394 11.53 1.66 -9.52
C ALA A 394 10.23 1.48 -8.72
N PRO A 395 9.04 1.51 -9.35
CA PRO A 395 7.78 1.30 -8.65
C PRO A 395 7.61 -0.10 -8.05
N VAL A 396 8.27 -1.11 -8.63
CA VAL A 396 8.18 -2.51 -8.17
C VAL A 396 9.43 -2.99 -7.45
N ALA A 397 10.43 -2.12 -7.28
CA ALA A 397 11.71 -2.48 -6.65
C ALA A 397 11.51 -3.11 -5.26
N LEU A 398 10.59 -2.59 -4.44
CA LEU A 398 10.24 -3.18 -3.14
C LEU A 398 9.69 -4.61 -3.28
N HIS A 399 8.87 -4.86 -4.28
CA HIS A 399 8.31 -6.19 -4.51
C HIS A 399 9.39 -7.18 -4.99
N ILE A 400 10.30 -6.72 -5.85
CA ILE A 400 11.46 -7.52 -6.29
C ILE A 400 12.37 -7.80 -5.09
N GLU A 401 12.67 -6.79 -4.29
CA GLU A 401 13.45 -6.92 -3.05
C GLU A 401 12.85 -7.99 -2.12
N GLU A 402 11.55 -7.97 -1.88
CA GLU A 402 10.87 -8.97 -1.06
C GLU A 402 10.96 -10.39 -1.63
N GLN A 403 10.88 -10.52 -2.95
CA GLN A 403 11.07 -11.81 -3.61
C GLN A 403 12.49 -12.31 -3.42
N LEU A 404 13.49 -11.43 -3.58
CA LEU A 404 14.90 -11.76 -3.42
C LEU A 404 15.25 -12.12 -1.97
N ARG A 405 14.70 -11.41 -0.98
CA ARG A 405 14.95 -11.73 0.45
C ARG A 405 14.49 -13.13 0.86
N LYS A 406 13.57 -13.72 0.10
CA LYS A 406 13.01 -15.06 0.35
C LYS A 406 13.69 -16.16 -0.46
N ARG A 407 14.73 -15.83 -1.23
CA ARG A 407 15.34 -16.74 -2.22
C ARG A 407 16.86 -16.68 -2.15
N SER A 408 17.49 -17.76 -2.60
CA SER A 408 18.90 -17.72 -2.93
C SER A 408 19.06 -17.02 -4.28
N PHE A 409 19.99 -16.07 -4.36
CA PHE A 409 20.35 -15.36 -5.58
C PHE A 409 21.80 -14.92 -5.55
N ALA A 410 22.35 -14.66 -6.72
CA ALA A 410 23.69 -14.12 -6.90
C ALA A 410 23.63 -12.80 -7.67
N VAL A 411 24.59 -11.94 -7.42
CA VAL A 411 24.67 -10.61 -8.01
C VAL A 411 26.07 -10.34 -8.53
N ALA A 412 26.14 -9.72 -9.72
CA ALA A 412 27.33 -9.07 -10.23
C ALA A 412 27.04 -7.62 -10.58
N LYS A 413 28.08 -6.78 -10.61
CA LYS A 413 27.94 -5.35 -10.90
C LYS A 413 29.05 -4.89 -11.82
N VAL A 414 28.71 -3.95 -12.71
CA VAL A 414 29.66 -3.14 -13.49
C VAL A 414 29.24 -1.68 -13.39
N SER A 415 30.20 -0.78 -13.45
CA SER A 415 29.96 0.67 -13.43
C SER A 415 30.68 1.34 -14.60
N PHE A 416 30.05 2.37 -15.15
CA PHE A 416 30.59 3.22 -16.20
C PHE A 416 30.04 4.65 -16.10
N ILE A 417 30.59 5.57 -16.87
CA ILE A 417 30.14 6.97 -16.90
C ILE A 417 29.50 7.24 -18.26
N VAL A 418 28.35 7.87 -18.27
CA VAL A 418 27.67 8.40 -19.46
C VAL A 418 28.00 9.89 -19.56
N GLU A 419 28.62 10.29 -20.63
CA GLU A 419 29.00 11.67 -20.93
C GLU A 419 28.04 12.29 -21.95
N PRO A 420 27.83 13.63 -21.93
CA PRO A 420 26.98 14.34 -22.89
C PRO A 420 27.34 14.11 -24.35
#